data_3b80aacedd2e82ad79678ceab00cdc72
#
_entry.id   3b80aacedd2e82ad79678ceab00cdc72
#
_cell.length_a   1.000
_cell.length_b   1.000
_cell.length_c   1.000
_cell.angle_alpha   90.00
_cell.angle_beta   90.00
_cell.angle_gamma   90.00
#
_symmetry.space_group_name_H-M   'P 1'
#
loop_
_entity.id
_entity.type
_entity.pdbx_description
1 polymer ?
#
loop_
_entity_poly.entity_id
_entity_poly.type
_entity_poly.pdbx_seq_one_letter_code
_entity_poly.pdbx_strand_id
1 'polypeptide(L)'
;MCQNWLAEATGDSAVLKTFMIGTLLGIAAAAGGLYAFPAVDQHREMSIISVLPNGGNTESFHINVPMDRIMVGAPGQHEPVPPGLIWPTDELLADVRTELFKIRNSRDTVVGVAVRNAAKADTVDLIDWVLHLPARGSVFVNMSPDAMEGGYRIGKFRAGTREFATLTGTMTESWIVDTSGEEDAPDGRVELFLRFVSVKEPGK
;
A
#
# COMPACT_ATOMS: atom_id res chain seq x y z
N MET A 1 -30.44 51.70 -42.04
CA MET A 1 -29.75 51.34 -40.77
C MET A 1 -30.31 50.02 -40.23
N CYS A 2 -30.06 48.88 -40.88
CA CYS A 2 -30.53 47.57 -40.44
C CYS A 2 -29.69 46.46 -41.09
N GLN A 3 -28.36 46.41 -40.86
CA GLN A 3 -27.54 45.32 -41.42
C GLN A 3 -26.40 44.80 -40.51
N ASN A 4 -26.35 45.23 -39.24
CA ASN A 4 -25.25 44.78 -38.36
C ASN A 4 -25.63 43.80 -37.21
N TRP A 5 -26.84 43.23 -37.17
CA TRP A 5 -27.28 42.34 -36.09
C TRP A 5 -27.12 40.86 -36.38
N LEU A 6 -26.78 40.46 -37.61
CA LEU A 6 -26.62 39.03 -37.94
C LEU A 6 -25.20 38.50 -37.88
N ALA A 7 -24.19 39.37 -37.73
CA ALA A 7 -22.80 38.96 -37.66
C ALA A 7 -22.34 38.55 -36.21
N GLU A 8 -23.00 39.04 -35.17
CA GLU A 8 -22.62 38.74 -33.80
C GLU A 8 -23.13 37.38 -33.31
N ALA A 9 -24.25 36.88 -33.82
CA ALA A 9 -24.81 35.61 -33.40
C ALA A 9 -24.03 34.36 -33.88
N THR A 10 -23.21 34.49 -34.92
CA THR A 10 -22.41 33.38 -35.47
C THR A 10 -21.08 33.17 -34.70
N GLY A 11 -20.53 34.22 -34.08
CA GLY A 11 -19.30 34.13 -33.28
C GLY A 11 -19.49 33.33 -31.99
N ASP A 12 -20.59 33.57 -31.30
CA ASP A 12 -20.89 32.90 -30.01
C ASP A 12 -21.08 31.39 -30.16
N SER A 13 -21.72 30.96 -31.24
CA SER A 13 -21.93 29.51 -31.46
C SER A 13 -20.65 28.74 -31.80
N ALA A 14 -19.68 29.41 -32.45
CA ALA A 14 -18.38 28.81 -32.76
C ALA A 14 -17.53 28.67 -31.48
N VAL A 15 -17.51 29.68 -30.63
CA VAL A 15 -16.80 29.65 -29.34
C VAL A 15 -17.38 28.59 -28.43
N LEU A 16 -18.68 28.49 -28.34
CA LEU A 16 -19.35 27.47 -27.53
C LEU A 16 -19.05 26.03 -28.03
N LYS A 17 -19.07 25.83 -29.34
CA LYS A 17 -18.71 24.53 -29.94
C LYS A 17 -17.25 24.15 -29.66
N THR A 18 -16.33 25.08 -29.79
CA THR A 18 -14.91 24.84 -29.50
C THR A 18 -14.68 24.53 -28.02
N PHE A 19 -15.36 25.24 -27.14
CA PHE A 19 -15.32 24.98 -25.70
C PHE A 19 -15.87 23.59 -25.35
N MET A 20 -17.02 23.20 -25.90
CA MET A 20 -17.61 21.89 -25.68
C MET A 20 -16.72 20.76 -26.19
N ILE A 21 -16.12 20.90 -27.36
CA ILE A 21 -15.18 19.92 -27.92
C ILE A 21 -13.95 19.79 -27.03
N GLY A 22 -13.38 20.91 -26.59
CA GLY A 22 -12.22 20.93 -25.70
C GLY A 22 -12.52 20.23 -24.36
N THR A 23 -13.67 20.51 -23.78
CA THR A 23 -14.11 19.87 -22.52
C THR A 23 -14.30 18.36 -22.68
N LEU A 24 -14.95 17.91 -23.75
CA LEU A 24 -15.15 16.48 -24.03
C LEU A 24 -13.83 15.75 -24.26
N LEU A 25 -12.91 16.37 -25.01
CA LEU A 25 -11.57 15.80 -25.20
C LEU A 25 -10.78 15.73 -23.88
N GLY A 26 -10.88 16.76 -23.04
CA GLY A 26 -10.25 16.78 -21.72
C GLY A 26 -10.78 15.67 -20.81
N ILE A 27 -12.10 15.48 -20.76
CA ILE A 27 -12.73 14.38 -20.00
C ILE A 27 -12.30 13.01 -20.54
N ALA A 28 -12.31 12.84 -21.87
CA ALA A 28 -11.88 11.57 -22.48
C ALA A 28 -10.39 11.27 -22.21
N ALA A 29 -9.52 12.27 -22.27
CA ALA A 29 -8.10 12.13 -21.95
C ALA A 29 -7.89 11.81 -20.46
N ALA A 30 -8.62 12.46 -19.55
CA ALA A 30 -8.56 12.19 -18.13
C ALA A 30 -9.05 10.77 -17.80
N ALA A 31 -10.17 10.35 -18.39
CA ALA A 31 -10.70 8.99 -18.20
C ALA A 31 -9.74 7.92 -18.76
N GLY A 32 -9.15 8.18 -19.94
CA GLY A 32 -8.14 7.30 -20.51
C GLY A 32 -6.86 7.24 -19.67
N GLY A 33 -6.43 8.37 -19.12
CA GLY A 33 -5.30 8.43 -18.20
C GLY A 33 -5.55 7.63 -16.92
N LEU A 34 -6.71 7.79 -16.30
CA LEU A 34 -7.09 7.02 -15.09
C LEU A 34 -7.20 5.51 -15.37
N TYR A 35 -7.62 5.14 -16.58
CA TYR A 35 -7.68 3.73 -16.98
C TYR A 35 -6.30 3.13 -17.26
N ALA A 36 -5.38 3.94 -17.84
CA ALA A 36 -4.03 3.50 -18.22
C ALA A 36 -3.04 3.44 -17.04
N PHE A 37 -3.33 4.14 -15.91
CA PHE A 37 -2.49 4.15 -14.73
C PHE A 37 -3.24 3.54 -13.52
N PRO A 38 -3.36 2.22 -13.43
CA PRO A 38 -3.93 1.59 -12.24
C PRO A 38 -2.96 1.78 -11.08
N ALA A 39 -3.21 2.77 -10.23
CA ALA A 39 -2.39 3.01 -9.04
C ALA A 39 -2.53 1.88 -8.01
N VAL A 40 -3.73 1.31 -7.89
CA VAL A 40 -4.05 0.16 -7.03
C VAL A 40 -5.21 -0.59 -7.67
N ASP A 41 -5.09 -1.90 -7.80
CA ASP A 41 -6.22 -2.73 -8.18
C ASP A 41 -7.21 -2.78 -7.01
N GLN A 42 -8.31 -2.06 -7.14
CA GLN A 42 -9.38 -2.03 -6.14
C GLN A 42 -10.41 -3.15 -6.36
N HIS A 43 -10.26 -3.91 -7.43
CA HIS A 43 -11.13 -5.05 -7.65
C HIS A 43 -10.78 -6.14 -6.63
N ARG A 44 -11.81 -6.64 -5.99
CA ARG A 44 -11.69 -7.82 -5.14
C ARG A 44 -11.25 -9.00 -6.02
N GLU A 45 -9.95 -9.23 -6.10
CA GLU A 45 -9.49 -10.51 -6.57
C GLU A 45 -10.00 -11.56 -5.60
N MET A 46 -10.73 -12.54 -6.13
CA MET A 46 -11.04 -13.72 -5.32
C MET A 46 -9.69 -14.33 -4.95
N SER A 47 -9.33 -14.24 -3.67
CA SER A 47 -8.19 -14.98 -3.14
C SER A 47 -8.42 -16.43 -3.52
N ILE A 48 -7.43 -17.05 -4.13
CA ILE A 48 -7.42 -18.52 -4.24
C ILE A 48 -7.21 -18.97 -2.80
N ILE A 49 -8.31 -19.26 -2.14
CA ILE A 49 -8.31 -19.77 -0.76
C ILE A 49 -7.71 -21.17 -0.83
N SER A 50 -6.43 -21.27 -0.55
CA SER A 50 -5.81 -22.55 -0.28
C SER A 50 -6.28 -22.97 1.11
N VAL A 51 -7.27 -23.85 1.15
CA VAL A 51 -7.78 -24.38 2.43
C VAL A 51 -6.72 -25.32 3.00
N LEU A 52 -6.05 -24.90 4.06
CA LEU A 52 -5.20 -25.80 4.84
C LEU A 52 -6.07 -26.86 5.54
N PRO A 53 -5.50 -28.04 5.87
CA PRO A 53 -6.24 -29.13 6.54
C PRO A 53 -7.02 -28.73 7.78
N ASN A 54 -6.63 -27.64 8.45
CA ASN A 54 -7.26 -27.11 9.65
C ASN A 54 -8.26 -25.96 9.37
N GLY A 55 -8.71 -25.78 8.12
CA GLY A 55 -9.62 -24.71 7.76
C GLY A 55 -8.98 -23.31 7.71
N GLY A 56 -7.67 -23.22 7.69
CA GLY A 56 -6.93 -21.96 7.55
C GLY A 56 -6.74 -21.53 6.10
N ASN A 57 -6.45 -20.25 5.94
CA ASN A 57 -6.15 -19.62 4.65
C ASN A 57 -4.71 -19.13 4.63
N THR A 58 -4.11 -19.13 3.47
CA THR A 58 -2.78 -18.55 3.24
C THR A 58 -2.83 -17.51 2.17
N GLU A 59 -2.10 -16.42 2.36
CA GLU A 59 -1.90 -15.38 1.36
C GLU A 59 -0.44 -14.97 1.32
N SER A 60 0.04 -14.65 0.11
CA SER A 60 1.40 -14.21 -0.10
C SER A 60 1.38 -12.83 -0.75
N PHE A 61 2.16 -11.92 -0.19
CA PHE A 61 2.42 -10.60 -0.74
C PHE A 61 3.92 -10.39 -0.83
N HIS A 62 4.32 -9.47 -1.70
CA HIS A 62 5.72 -9.06 -1.78
C HIS A 62 5.87 -7.56 -2.02
N ILE A 63 7.06 -7.06 -1.74
CA ILE A 63 7.47 -5.67 -1.86
C ILE A 63 8.84 -5.66 -2.55
N ASN A 64 8.94 -5.11 -3.73
CA ASN A 64 10.19 -4.96 -4.46
C ASN A 64 10.92 -3.71 -3.95
N VAL A 65 12.14 -3.86 -3.43
CA VAL A 65 12.90 -2.75 -2.87
C VAL A 65 14.04 -2.38 -3.83
N PRO A 66 14.22 -1.10 -4.16
CA PRO A 66 13.57 0.10 -3.60
C PRO A 66 12.27 0.53 -4.29
N MET A 67 11.87 -0.07 -5.40
CA MET A 67 10.82 0.43 -6.31
C MET A 67 9.44 0.61 -5.65
N ASP A 68 9.08 -0.25 -4.72
CA ASP A 68 7.79 -0.19 -4.03
C ASP A 68 7.84 0.65 -2.74
N ARG A 69 9.01 1.18 -2.38
CA ARG A 69 9.15 2.07 -1.24
C ARG A 69 8.59 3.45 -1.59
N ILE A 70 7.52 3.87 -0.90
CA ILE A 70 6.88 5.18 -1.09
C ILE A 70 7.59 6.23 -0.23
N MET A 71 7.86 5.89 1.03
CA MET A 71 8.43 6.80 2.01
C MET A 71 9.27 6.02 3.03
N VAL A 72 10.37 6.65 3.44
CA VAL A 72 11.13 6.27 4.63
C VAL A 72 11.15 7.48 5.52
N GLY A 73 10.59 7.36 6.71
CA GLY A 73 10.60 8.39 7.73
C GLY A 73 11.42 7.94 8.93
N ALA A 74 12.44 8.74 9.27
CA ALA A 74 12.98 8.78 10.61
C ALA A 74 12.58 10.14 11.19
N PRO A 75 12.21 10.23 12.48
CA PRO A 75 11.97 11.51 13.11
C PRO A 75 13.19 12.42 12.93
N GLY A 76 12.97 13.61 12.38
CA GLY A 76 13.99 14.65 12.27
C GLY A 76 14.88 14.66 11.02
N GLN A 77 14.70 13.78 10.06
CA GLN A 77 15.46 13.81 8.80
C GLN A 77 14.59 14.28 7.61
N HIS A 78 14.81 15.51 7.17
CA HIS A 78 14.59 16.04 5.82
C HIS A 78 13.21 16.47 5.35
N GLU A 79 12.12 16.36 6.11
CA GLU A 79 10.86 16.93 5.67
C GLU A 79 10.35 18.05 6.60
N PRO A 80 9.78 19.13 6.04
CA PRO A 80 9.19 20.16 6.85
C PRO A 80 8.00 19.59 7.61
N VAL A 81 8.09 19.65 8.92
CA VAL A 81 7.00 19.28 9.82
C VAL A 81 5.83 20.23 9.58
N PRO A 82 4.58 19.78 9.59
CA PRO A 82 3.42 20.65 9.46
C PRO A 82 3.49 21.84 10.43
N PRO A 83 2.99 23.03 10.03
CA PRO A 83 3.02 24.21 10.89
C PRO A 83 2.41 23.94 12.26
N GLY A 84 3.12 24.29 13.32
CA GLY A 84 2.68 24.09 14.70
C GLY A 84 3.05 22.74 15.32
N LEU A 85 3.67 21.85 14.58
CA LEU A 85 4.24 20.61 15.11
C LEU A 85 5.76 20.77 15.26
N ILE A 86 6.25 20.56 16.45
CA ILE A 86 7.70 20.49 16.70
C ILE A 86 8.04 19.02 16.87
N TRP A 87 8.88 18.51 15.95
CA TRP A 87 9.38 17.16 16.07
C TRP A 87 10.39 17.07 17.21
N PRO A 88 10.24 16.15 18.13
CA PRO A 88 11.22 16.01 19.18
C PRO A 88 12.57 15.61 18.57
N THR A 89 13.60 16.34 18.92
CA THR A 89 15.00 16.06 18.54
C THR A 89 15.66 15.06 19.49
N ASP A 90 14.88 14.31 20.24
CA ASP A 90 15.36 13.39 21.23
C ASP A 90 16.10 12.21 20.55
N GLU A 91 17.29 11.89 21.05
CA GLU A 91 18.10 10.76 20.59
C GLU A 91 17.34 9.44 20.69
N LEU A 92 16.41 9.32 21.63
CA LEU A 92 15.53 8.14 21.76
C LEU A 92 14.64 7.88 20.54
N LEU A 93 14.32 8.93 19.77
CA LEU A 93 13.51 8.78 18.55
C LEU A 93 14.37 8.51 17.31
N ALA A 94 15.69 8.62 17.40
CA ALA A 94 16.59 8.28 16.30
C ALA A 94 16.52 6.77 15.95
N ASP A 95 16.15 5.94 16.90
CA ASP A 95 16.03 4.50 16.75
C ASP A 95 14.65 4.04 16.21
N VAL A 96 13.76 4.98 15.88
CA VAL A 96 12.46 4.69 15.28
C VAL A 96 12.52 4.86 13.77
N ARG A 97 12.06 3.86 13.03
CA ARG A 97 11.97 3.88 11.57
C ARG A 97 10.56 3.51 11.12
N THR A 98 9.95 4.39 10.36
CA THR A 98 8.67 4.13 9.69
C THR A 98 8.89 4.07 8.18
N GLU A 99 8.42 3.02 7.56
CA GLU A 99 8.50 2.81 6.13
C GLU A 99 7.11 2.57 5.56
N LEU A 100 6.83 3.18 4.42
CA LEU A 100 5.60 2.99 3.67
C LEU A 100 5.92 2.36 2.32
N PHE A 101 5.22 1.28 1.99
CA PHE A 101 5.43 0.50 0.78
C PHE A 101 4.14 0.26 0.01
N LYS A 102 4.26 0.10 -1.30
CA LYS A 102 3.25 -0.62 -2.09
C LYS A 102 3.40 -2.11 -1.83
N ILE A 103 2.30 -2.83 -1.71
CA ILE A 103 2.32 -4.28 -1.62
C ILE A 103 1.70 -4.90 -2.86
N ARG A 104 2.32 -5.97 -3.32
CA ARG A 104 1.93 -6.71 -4.52
C ARG A 104 1.47 -8.10 -4.16
N ASN A 105 0.54 -8.61 -4.95
CA ASN A 105 0.12 -10.02 -4.88
C ASN A 105 1.05 -10.92 -5.70
N SER A 106 0.76 -12.21 -5.75
CA SER A 106 1.52 -13.21 -6.53
C SER A 106 1.52 -12.97 -8.06
N ARG A 107 0.66 -12.08 -8.57
CA ARG A 107 0.62 -11.66 -9.98
C ARG A 107 1.34 -10.35 -10.24
N ASP A 108 2.11 -9.89 -9.29
CA ASP A 108 2.84 -8.61 -9.33
C ASP A 108 1.95 -7.35 -9.41
N THR A 109 0.65 -7.49 -9.11
CA THR A 109 -0.30 -6.39 -9.09
C THR A 109 -0.27 -5.68 -7.72
N VAL A 110 -0.23 -4.34 -7.72
CA VAL A 110 -0.32 -3.56 -6.48
C VAL A 110 -1.74 -3.65 -5.93
N VAL A 111 -1.89 -4.29 -4.77
CA VAL A 111 -3.19 -4.55 -4.12
C VAL A 111 -3.43 -3.71 -2.87
N GLY A 112 -2.43 -2.97 -2.42
CA GLY A 112 -2.55 -2.13 -1.25
C GLY A 112 -1.25 -1.44 -0.87
N VAL A 113 -1.21 -0.95 0.35
CA VAL A 113 -0.03 -0.35 0.96
C VAL A 113 0.26 -1.01 2.30
N ALA A 114 1.53 -1.04 2.68
CA ALA A 114 1.97 -1.53 3.97
C ALA A 114 2.79 -0.47 4.69
N VAL A 115 2.57 -0.35 5.99
CA VAL A 115 3.41 0.44 6.89
C VAL A 115 4.21 -0.54 7.73
N ARG A 116 5.52 -0.33 7.80
CA ARG A 116 6.41 -1.04 8.71
C ARG A 116 6.98 -0.04 9.69
N ASN A 117 6.74 -0.26 10.95
CA ASN A 117 7.33 0.50 12.03
C ASN A 117 8.36 -0.40 12.74
N ALA A 118 9.56 0.11 12.90
CA ALA A 118 10.59 -0.55 13.67
C ALA A 118 11.15 0.43 14.70
N ALA A 119 11.28 -0.01 15.93
CA ALA A 119 11.91 0.74 16.99
C ALA A 119 12.91 -0.16 17.70
N LYS A 120 14.13 0.36 17.89
CA LYS A 120 15.15 -0.29 18.69
C LYS A 120 15.15 0.36 20.06
N ALA A 121 14.88 -0.41 21.08
CA ALA A 121 14.88 0.06 22.46
C ALA A 121 15.82 -0.79 23.31
N ASP A 122 16.31 -0.22 24.41
CA ASP A 122 17.27 -0.90 25.31
C ASP A 122 16.76 -2.23 25.86
N THR A 123 15.45 -2.38 25.94
CA THR A 123 14.80 -3.56 26.55
C THR A 123 14.10 -4.47 25.57
N VAL A 124 13.48 -3.94 24.54
CA VAL A 124 12.69 -4.71 23.56
C VAL A 124 12.67 -4.00 22.24
N ASP A 125 13.17 -4.62 21.19
CA ASP A 125 12.98 -4.17 19.83
C ASP A 125 11.52 -4.41 19.42
N LEU A 126 10.94 -3.45 18.69
CA LEU A 126 9.58 -3.53 18.17
C LEU A 126 9.62 -3.55 16.65
N ILE A 127 8.88 -4.45 16.06
CA ILE A 127 8.60 -4.45 14.62
C ILE A 127 7.12 -4.70 14.42
N ASP A 128 6.41 -3.70 13.87
CA ASP A 128 4.99 -3.80 13.55
C ASP A 128 4.76 -3.59 12.06
N TRP A 129 3.90 -4.41 11.49
CA TRP A 129 3.37 -4.24 10.15
C TRP A 129 1.88 -3.90 10.20
N VAL A 130 1.47 -2.97 9.35
CA VAL A 130 0.07 -2.71 9.04
C VAL A 130 -0.12 -2.85 7.54
N LEU A 131 -0.89 -3.84 7.12
CA LEU A 131 -1.23 -4.06 5.73
C LEU A 131 -2.61 -3.47 5.46
N HIS A 132 -2.69 -2.48 4.58
CA HIS A 132 -3.94 -1.86 4.14
C HIS A 132 -4.30 -2.38 2.75
N LEU A 133 -5.34 -3.19 2.69
CA LEU A 133 -5.91 -3.75 1.46
C LEU A 133 -7.26 -3.06 1.21
N PRO A 134 -7.34 -2.00 0.38
CA PRO A 134 -8.51 -1.11 0.30
C PRO A 134 -9.83 -1.84 0.05
N ALA A 135 -9.82 -2.88 -0.78
CA ALA A 135 -11.01 -3.67 -1.07
C ALA A 135 -11.45 -4.60 0.08
N ARG A 136 -10.54 -4.96 1.00
CA ARG A 136 -10.72 -6.06 1.95
C ARG A 136 -10.64 -5.66 3.41
N GLY A 137 -9.82 -4.67 3.74
CA GLY A 137 -9.60 -4.21 5.10
C GLY A 137 -8.12 -4.10 5.45
N SER A 138 -7.82 -4.06 6.73
CA SER A 138 -6.46 -3.90 7.24
C SER A 138 -6.11 -5.03 8.20
N VAL A 139 -4.83 -5.40 8.24
CA VAL A 139 -4.26 -6.39 9.15
C VAL A 139 -3.15 -5.74 9.94
N PHE A 140 -3.16 -5.92 11.25
CA PHE A 140 -2.15 -5.44 12.18
C PHE A 140 -1.36 -6.62 12.72
N VAL A 141 -0.05 -6.60 12.52
CA VAL A 141 0.85 -7.70 12.87
C VAL A 141 2.02 -7.18 13.69
N ASN A 142 2.27 -7.80 14.82
CA ASN A 142 3.47 -7.58 15.61
C ASN A 142 4.46 -8.72 15.35
N MET A 143 5.66 -8.38 14.92
CA MET A 143 6.72 -9.33 14.57
C MET A 143 7.62 -9.62 15.75
N SER A 144 8.20 -10.81 15.79
CA SER A 144 9.38 -11.06 16.61
C SER A 144 10.55 -10.22 16.11
N PRO A 145 11.27 -9.51 16.97
CA PRO A 145 12.45 -8.76 16.56
C PRO A 145 13.58 -9.70 16.09
N ASP A 146 13.69 -10.86 16.68
CA ASP A 146 14.71 -11.85 16.36
C ASP A 146 14.37 -12.61 15.07
N ALA A 147 15.35 -12.70 14.18
CA ALA A 147 15.24 -13.56 13.02
C ALA A 147 15.43 -15.03 13.45
N MET A 148 14.63 -15.89 12.86
CA MET A 148 14.77 -17.34 13.01
C MET A 148 15.95 -17.87 12.20
N GLU A 149 16.37 -19.07 12.48
CA GLU A 149 17.32 -19.80 11.63
C GLU A 149 16.73 -19.91 10.22
N GLY A 150 17.47 -19.42 9.21
CA GLY A 150 16.97 -19.27 7.84
C GLY A 150 16.60 -17.84 7.44
N GLY A 151 16.82 -16.85 8.32
CA GLY A 151 16.76 -15.42 7.97
C GLY A 151 15.34 -14.83 7.85
N TYR A 152 14.32 -15.49 8.38
CA TYR A 152 12.95 -15.00 8.40
C TYR A 152 12.49 -14.64 9.81
N ARG A 153 11.48 -13.78 9.91
CA ARG A 153 10.79 -13.43 11.16
C ARG A 153 9.37 -13.94 11.16
N ILE A 154 8.86 -14.23 12.35
CA ILE A 154 7.46 -14.65 12.54
C ILE A 154 6.76 -13.57 13.38
N GLY A 155 5.58 -13.14 12.92
CA GLY A 155 4.68 -12.24 13.63
C GLY A 155 3.34 -12.86 13.90
N LYS A 156 2.61 -12.24 14.84
CA LYS A 156 1.24 -12.63 15.22
C LYS A 156 0.26 -11.52 14.85
N PHE A 157 -0.90 -11.90 14.35
CA PHE A 157 -2.00 -10.97 14.15
C PHE A 157 -2.45 -10.41 15.50
N ARG A 158 -2.57 -9.09 15.56
CA ARG A 158 -3.07 -8.37 16.74
C ARG A 158 -4.51 -7.92 16.54
N ALA A 159 -4.83 -7.47 15.35
CA ALA A 159 -6.16 -6.99 14.98
C ALA A 159 -6.36 -7.06 13.48
N GLY A 160 -7.61 -7.02 13.06
CA GLY A 160 -7.99 -6.87 11.67
C GLY A 160 -9.27 -6.04 11.53
N THR A 161 -9.54 -5.55 10.34
CA THR A 161 -10.79 -4.85 10.01
C THR A 161 -11.49 -5.54 8.84
N ARG A 162 -12.79 -5.36 8.71
CA ARG A 162 -13.64 -5.93 7.63
C ARG A 162 -13.45 -7.45 7.52
N GLU A 163 -12.91 -7.95 6.40
CA GLU A 163 -12.71 -9.39 6.18
C GLU A 163 -11.78 -10.03 7.22
N PHE A 164 -10.86 -9.24 7.78
CA PHE A 164 -9.87 -9.71 8.74
C PHE A 164 -10.31 -9.56 10.20
N ALA A 165 -11.50 -8.98 10.46
CA ALA A 165 -11.94 -8.66 11.83
C ALA A 165 -12.07 -9.88 12.74
N THR A 166 -12.40 -11.04 12.17
CA THR A 166 -12.61 -12.29 12.92
C THR A 166 -11.47 -13.29 12.70
N LEU A 167 -10.38 -12.86 12.10
CA LEU A 167 -9.24 -13.73 11.82
C LEU A 167 -8.16 -13.60 12.88
N THR A 168 -7.52 -14.72 13.16
CA THR A 168 -6.25 -14.79 13.89
C THR A 168 -5.24 -15.55 13.06
N GLY A 169 -3.96 -15.35 13.36
CA GLY A 169 -2.93 -16.05 12.59
C GLY A 169 -1.54 -15.54 12.82
N THR A 170 -0.69 -15.89 11.87
CA THR A 170 0.73 -15.53 11.85
C THR A 170 1.12 -14.97 10.49
N MET A 171 2.14 -14.14 10.49
CA MET A 171 2.82 -13.66 9.27
C MET A 171 4.29 -14.03 9.35
N THR A 172 4.85 -14.47 8.24
CA THR A 172 6.29 -14.63 8.06
C THR A 172 6.80 -13.51 7.18
N GLU A 173 7.86 -12.84 7.61
CA GLU A 173 8.61 -11.82 6.84
C GLU A 173 9.96 -12.44 6.46
N SER A 174 10.29 -12.45 5.18
CA SER A 174 11.60 -12.90 4.68
C SER A 174 12.16 -11.92 3.65
N TRP A 175 13.48 -11.75 3.65
CA TRP A 175 14.20 -10.98 2.66
C TRP A 175 14.81 -11.90 1.62
N ILE A 176 14.51 -11.66 0.35
CA ILE A 176 15.09 -12.38 -0.79
C ILE A 176 15.90 -11.40 -1.60
N VAL A 177 17.21 -11.64 -1.68
CA VAL A 177 18.13 -10.83 -2.49
C VAL A 177 17.89 -11.17 -3.96
N ASP A 178 17.80 -10.15 -4.81
CA ASP A 178 17.84 -10.36 -6.25
C ASP A 178 19.27 -10.59 -6.70
N THR A 179 19.49 -11.68 -7.41
CA THR A 179 20.80 -12.08 -7.95
C THR A 179 20.84 -12.01 -9.47
N SER A 180 19.84 -11.42 -10.12
CA SER A 180 19.75 -11.36 -11.59
C SER A 180 20.90 -10.56 -12.22
N GLY A 181 21.45 -9.58 -11.51
CA GLY A 181 22.53 -8.71 -11.99
C GLY A 181 22.09 -7.73 -13.09
N GLU A 182 20.81 -7.58 -13.32
CA GLU A 182 20.25 -6.59 -14.23
C GLU A 182 20.34 -5.18 -13.61
N GLU A 183 20.75 -4.17 -14.39
CA GLU A 183 21.05 -2.82 -13.91
C GLU A 183 19.80 -2.13 -13.31
N ASP A 184 18.60 -2.48 -13.76
CA ASP A 184 17.31 -1.95 -13.29
C ASP A 184 16.56 -2.92 -12.36
N ALA A 185 17.17 -4.03 -11.97
CA ALA A 185 16.54 -5.00 -11.07
C ALA A 185 16.41 -4.43 -9.65
N PRO A 186 15.41 -4.87 -8.88
CA PRO A 186 15.33 -4.51 -7.46
C PRO A 186 16.53 -5.10 -6.69
N ASP A 187 16.99 -4.40 -5.65
CA ASP A 187 18.04 -4.92 -4.74
C ASP A 187 17.61 -6.25 -4.09
N GLY A 188 16.31 -6.44 -4.02
CA GLY A 188 15.68 -7.63 -3.48
C GLY A 188 14.20 -7.38 -3.18
N ARG A 189 13.58 -8.35 -2.54
CA ARG A 189 12.17 -8.22 -2.15
C ARG A 189 11.92 -8.72 -0.74
N VAL A 190 10.99 -8.06 -0.06
CA VAL A 190 10.41 -8.56 1.18
C VAL A 190 9.22 -9.44 0.81
N GLU A 191 9.22 -10.69 1.24
CA GLU A 191 8.07 -11.57 1.14
C GLU A 191 7.33 -11.63 2.47
N LEU A 192 6.01 -11.42 2.39
CA LEU A 192 5.09 -11.50 3.52
C LEU A 192 4.13 -12.65 3.27
N PHE A 193 4.28 -13.71 4.06
CA PHE A 193 3.43 -14.89 3.97
C PHE A 193 2.49 -14.96 5.18
N LEU A 194 1.20 -14.81 4.93
CA LEU A 194 0.16 -14.80 5.94
C LEU A 194 -0.51 -16.16 6.05
N ARG A 195 -0.68 -16.62 7.29
CA ARG A 195 -1.50 -17.81 7.61
C ARG A 195 -2.53 -17.38 8.62
N PHE A 196 -3.81 -17.54 8.31
CA PHE A 196 -4.88 -17.13 9.19
C PHE A 196 -6.03 -18.14 9.22
N VAL A 197 -6.70 -18.17 10.34
CA VAL A 197 -7.90 -18.97 10.56
C VAL A 197 -9.00 -18.08 11.12
N SER A 198 -10.24 -18.39 10.79
CA SER A 198 -11.38 -17.73 11.40
C SER A 198 -11.51 -18.17 12.85
N VAL A 199 -11.58 -17.21 13.75
CA VAL A 199 -12.00 -17.48 15.13
C VAL A 199 -13.50 -17.70 15.08
N LYS A 200 -13.93 -18.95 15.25
CA LYS A 200 -15.35 -19.25 15.45
C LYS A 200 -15.74 -18.61 16.79
N GLU A 201 -16.59 -17.59 16.76
CA GLU A 201 -17.20 -17.11 18.00
C GLU A 201 -17.81 -18.32 18.72
N PRO A 202 -17.52 -18.53 20.01
CA PRO A 202 -18.26 -19.49 20.77
C PRO A 202 -19.72 -19.09 20.70
N GLY A 203 -20.55 -19.93 20.09
CA GLY A 203 -21.89 -19.63 19.62
C GLY A 203 -22.73 -18.82 20.61
N LYS A 204 -23.31 -17.76 20.04
CA LYS A 204 -24.53 -17.17 20.59
C LYS A 204 -25.70 -18.10 20.34
#